data_2992f07fc2f4dd97253b4406fc0a45a7
#
_entry.id   2992f07fc2f4dd97253b4406fc0a45a7
#
_cell.length_a   1.000
_cell.length_b   1.000
_cell.length_c   1.000
_cell.angle_alpha   90.00
_cell.angle_beta   90.00
_cell.angle_gamma   90.00
#
_symmetry.space_group_name_H-M   'P 1'
#
loop_
_entity.id
_entity.type
_entity.pdbx_description
1 polymer ?
#
loop_
_entity_poly.entity_id
_entity_poly.type
_entity_poly.pdbx_seq_one_letter_code
_entity_poly.pdbx_strand_id
1 'polypeptide(L)'
;MIDVIKKSRTYAYGIVTVIFTFIPESFFANYELITPQFLNQCKWFSNWEPMAINIIVMRILCFVLVLFATSVIYAVYLIFHRCVIIHGDNYTIRVEYGDILRKKNCKRVINFDECFTTQISEKTADIKPGSICGQYLAAHPDLNIQELIKEADIKPARSKSRYQQKTRYDSGTIVPNGDDLLMAFAKLDEKGKGHFFSRDEYIQCLEQLWKE
;
A
#
# COMPACT_ATOMS: atom_id res chain seq x y z
N MET A 1 -0.59 -5.47 4.55
CA MET A 1 -1.53 -6.22 5.44
C MET A 1 -2.35 -5.27 6.32
N ILE A 2 -1.73 -4.31 7.00
CA ILE A 2 -2.43 -3.33 7.88
C ILE A 2 -3.49 -2.52 7.14
N ASP A 3 -3.20 -2.04 5.93
CA ASP A 3 -4.16 -1.24 5.14
C ASP A 3 -5.37 -2.04 4.66
N VAL A 4 -5.19 -3.34 4.37
CA VAL A 4 -6.29 -4.24 4.02
C VAL A 4 -7.22 -4.41 5.21
N ILE A 5 -6.68 -4.61 6.41
CA ILE A 5 -7.46 -4.73 7.66
C ILE A 5 -8.21 -3.42 7.96
N LYS A 6 -7.54 -2.27 7.79
CA LYS A 6 -8.14 -0.95 8.04
C LYS A 6 -9.30 -0.68 7.08
N LYS A 7 -9.12 -0.96 5.79
CA LYS A 7 -10.14 -0.82 4.75
C LYS A 7 -11.31 -1.78 4.97
N SER A 8 -11.02 -3.03 5.34
CA SER A 8 -12.02 -4.05 5.69
C SER A 8 -12.93 -3.59 6.83
N ARG A 9 -12.34 -3.04 7.91
CA ARG A 9 -13.12 -2.51 9.05
C ARG A 9 -14.07 -1.40 8.64
N THR A 10 -13.63 -0.44 7.84
CA THR A 10 -14.47 0.70 7.42
C THR A 10 -15.72 0.24 6.67
N TYR A 11 -15.57 -0.70 5.71
CA TYR A 11 -16.72 -1.25 4.98
C TYR A 11 -17.61 -2.11 5.86
N ALA A 12 -17.03 -2.91 6.76
CA ALA A 12 -17.78 -3.73 7.70
C ALA A 12 -18.65 -2.86 8.62
N TYR A 13 -18.15 -1.76 9.14
CA TYR A 13 -18.94 -0.82 9.95
C TYR A 13 -20.16 -0.31 9.19
N GLY A 14 -20.02 0.13 7.94
CA GLY A 14 -21.13 0.62 7.13
C GLY A 14 -22.22 -0.44 6.94
N ILE A 15 -21.85 -1.63 6.52
CA ILE A 15 -22.77 -2.75 6.26
C ILE A 15 -23.49 -3.17 7.55
N VAL A 16 -22.73 -3.37 8.63
CA VAL A 16 -23.30 -3.83 9.91
C VAL A 16 -24.24 -2.81 10.51
N THR A 17 -23.93 -1.51 10.44
CA THR A 17 -24.83 -0.45 10.92
C THR A 17 -26.15 -0.49 10.19
N VAL A 18 -26.16 -0.61 8.87
CA VAL A 18 -27.38 -0.69 8.06
C VAL A 18 -28.20 -1.93 8.44
N ILE A 19 -27.58 -3.12 8.49
CA ILE A 19 -28.29 -4.36 8.85
C ILE A 19 -28.91 -4.25 10.25
N PHE A 20 -28.14 -3.73 11.23
CA PHE A 20 -28.59 -3.64 12.62
C PHE A 20 -29.75 -2.68 12.84
N THR A 21 -29.90 -1.67 11.95
CA THR A 21 -31.04 -0.75 12.01
C THR A 21 -32.35 -1.45 11.73
N PHE A 22 -32.34 -2.55 10.97
CA PHE A 22 -33.57 -3.29 10.59
C PHE A 22 -33.91 -4.47 11.53
N ILE A 23 -33.05 -4.81 12.50
CA ILE A 23 -33.33 -5.90 13.45
C ILE A 23 -34.25 -5.39 14.57
N PRO A 24 -35.50 -5.93 14.70
CA PRO A 24 -36.42 -5.49 15.72
C PRO A 24 -35.98 -5.89 17.14
N GLU A 25 -36.38 -5.11 18.15
CA GLU A 25 -36.00 -5.36 19.54
C GLU A 25 -36.52 -6.70 20.07
N SER A 26 -37.70 -7.12 19.59
CA SER A 26 -38.30 -8.41 19.95
C SER A 26 -37.38 -9.61 19.64
N PHE A 27 -36.50 -9.49 18.67
CA PHE A 27 -35.53 -10.55 18.37
C PHE A 27 -34.58 -10.82 19.54
N PHE A 28 -34.18 -9.77 20.25
CA PHE A 28 -33.25 -9.85 21.36
C PHE A 28 -33.91 -10.17 22.71
N ALA A 29 -35.23 -9.94 22.82
CA ALA A 29 -36.01 -10.16 24.05
C ALA A 29 -36.13 -11.64 24.44
N ASN A 30 -35.97 -12.56 23.48
CA ASN A 30 -36.11 -14.00 23.71
C ASN A 30 -34.91 -14.67 24.32
N TYR A 31 -33.80 -13.93 24.53
CA TYR A 31 -32.55 -14.50 25.05
C TYR A 31 -32.15 -13.87 26.39
N GLU A 32 -32.05 -14.67 27.41
CA GLU A 32 -31.58 -14.27 28.73
C GLU A 32 -30.12 -14.68 28.92
N LEU A 33 -29.17 -13.73 28.74
CA LEU A 33 -27.74 -13.93 28.98
C LEU A 33 -27.36 -13.70 30.43
N ILE A 34 -27.99 -12.72 31.06
CA ILE A 34 -27.68 -12.28 32.40
C ILE A 34 -28.88 -12.60 33.29
N THR A 35 -28.65 -13.44 34.32
CA THR A 35 -29.68 -13.78 35.28
C THR A 35 -30.05 -12.58 36.15
N PRO A 36 -31.31 -12.40 36.52
CA PRO A 36 -31.77 -11.30 37.39
C PRO A 36 -31.00 -11.26 38.73
N GLN A 37 -30.58 -12.44 39.24
CA GLN A 37 -29.82 -12.56 40.45
C GLN A 37 -28.43 -11.89 40.40
N PHE A 38 -27.76 -11.97 39.24
CA PHE A 38 -26.47 -11.33 39.02
C PHE A 38 -26.61 -9.80 38.93
N LEU A 39 -27.68 -9.31 38.27
CA LEU A 39 -27.95 -7.86 38.13
C LEU A 39 -28.24 -7.22 39.51
N ASN A 40 -28.95 -7.91 40.38
CA ASN A 40 -29.27 -7.40 41.71
C ASN A 40 -28.05 -7.29 42.65
N GLN A 41 -26.98 -8.01 42.36
CA GLN A 41 -25.69 -7.86 43.05
C GLN A 41 -24.89 -6.62 42.61
N CYS A 42 -25.17 -6.09 41.44
CA CYS A 42 -24.50 -4.93 40.92
C CYS A 42 -25.25 -3.65 41.26
N LYS A 43 -24.81 -2.89 42.27
CA LYS A 43 -25.40 -1.63 42.73
C LYS A 43 -25.71 -0.59 41.63
N TRP A 44 -24.98 -0.62 40.52
CA TRP A 44 -25.15 0.29 39.39
C TRP A 44 -26.40 0.01 38.54
N PHE A 45 -26.89 -1.21 38.58
CA PHE A 45 -28.02 -1.66 37.76
C PHE A 45 -29.30 -1.98 38.56
N SER A 46 -29.26 -1.75 39.87
CA SER A 46 -30.36 -2.10 40.80
C SER A 46 -31.72 -1.43 40.46
N ASN A 47 -31.70 -0.29 39.75
CA ASN A 47 -32.88 0.47 39.34
C ASN A 47 -33.31 0.21 37.89
N TRP A 48 -32.64 -0.69 37.17
CA TRP A 48 -32.94 -0.97 35.77
C TRP A 48 -33.73 -2.28 35.66
N GLU A 49 -34.66 -2.32 34.72
CA GLU A 49 -35.41 -3.53 34.44
C GLU A 49 -34.47 -4.61 33.86
N PRO A 50 -34.38 -5.82 34.44
CA PRO A 50 -33.47 -6.87 34.01
C PRO A 50 -33.61 -7.24 32.53
N MET A 51 -34.84 -7.19 32.01
CA MET A 51 -35.14 -7.49 30.61
C MET A 51 -34.51 -6.43 29.66
N ALA A 52 -34.60 -5.16 30.03
CA ALA A 52 -34.02 -4.07 29.23
C ALA A 52 -32.48 -4.18 29.14
N ILE A 53 -31.82 -4.55 30.25
CA ILE A 53 -30.38 -4.76 30.29
C ILE A 53 -29.99 -5.94 29.38
N ASN A 54 -30.71 -7.04 29.44
CA ASN A 54 -30.45 -8.21 28.60
C ASN A 54 -30.57 -7.85 27.09
N ILE A 55 -31.59 -7.11 26.70
CA ILE A 55 -31.78 -6.65 25.33
C ILE A 55 -30.57 -5.80 24.86
N ILE A 56 -30.12 -4.86 25.68
CA ILE A 56 -28.97 -3.99 25.36
C ILE A 56 -27.68 -4.82 25.22
N VAL A 57 -27.42 -5.70 26.17
CA VAL A 57 -26.19 -6.53 26.15
C VAL A 57 -26.20 -7.47 24.95
N MET A 58 -27.34 -8.10 24.66
CA MET A 58 -27.47 -8.96 23.49
C MET A 58 -27.27 -8.20 22.17
N ARG A 59 -27.82 -6.99 22.06
CA ARG A 59 -27.59 -6.13 20.90
C ARG A 59 -26.11 -5.83 20.70
N ILE A 60 -25.42 -5.42 21.77
CA ILE A 60 -23.98 -5.11 21.71
C ILE A 60 -23.20 -6.37 21.32
N LEU A 61 -23.48 -7.51 21.94
CA LEU A 61 -22.80 -8.77 21.65
C LEU A 61 -23.00 -9.18 20.18
N CYS A 62 -24.23 -9.20 19.70
CA CYS A 62 -24.54 -9.52 18.30
C CYS A 62 -23.87 -8.53 17.34
N PHE A 63 -23.90 -7.23 17.65
CA PHE A 63 -23.22 -6.22 16.83
C PHE A 63 -21.73 -6.50 16.69
N VAL A 64 -21.04 -6.78 17.80
CA VAL A 64 -19.61 -7.11 17.82
C VAL A 64 -19.32 -8.39 17.04
N LEU A 65 -20.13 -9.44 17.21
CA LEU A 65 -19.97 -10.69 16.48
C LEU A 65 -20.15 -10.53 14.97
N VAL A 66 -21.21 -9.84 14.55
CA VAL A 66 -21.46 -9.59 13.13
C VAL A 66 -20.38 -8.70 12.53
N LEU A 67 -19.91 -7.67 13.26
CA LEU A 67 -18.81 -6.82 12.83
C LEU A 67 -17.51 -7.62 12.67
N PHE A 68 -17.20 -8.51 13.58
CA PHE A 68 -16.04 -9.39 13.49
C PHE A 68 -16.16 -10.32 12.29
N ALA A 69 -17.27 -11.02 12.13
CA ALA A 69 -17.50 -11.94 11.01
C ALA A 69 -17.41 -11.24 9.65
N THR A 70 -18.07 -10.10 9.49
CA THR A 70 -18.00 -9.32 8.24
C THR A 70 -16.60 -8.79 7.96
N SER A 71 -15.86 -8.37 8.98
CA SER A 71 -14.47 -7.94 8.84
C SER A 71 -13.57 -9.07 8.35
N VAL A 72 -13.74 -10.28 8.90
CA VAL A 72 -12.98 -11.46 8.48
C VAL A 72 -13.34 -11.87 7.05
N ILE A 73 -14.62 -11.97 6.72
CA ILE A 73 -15.08 -12.32 5.36
C ILE A 73 -14.51 -11.34 4.33
N TYR A 74 -14.60 -10.04 4.62
CA TYR A 74 -14.09 -9.02 3.70
C TYR A 74 -12.57 -9.02 3.60
N ALA A 75 -11.85 -9.30 4.70
CA ALA A 75 -10.40 -9.46 4.67
C ALA A 75 -9.98 -10.65 3.82
N VAL A 76 -10.68 -11.79 3.95
CA VAL A 76 -10.47 -12.98 3.12
C VAL A 76 -10.76 -12.66 1.64
N TYR A 77 -11.87 -12.00 1.34
CA TYR A 77 -12.19 -11.55 -0.01
C TYR A 77 -11.07 -10.70 -0.62
N LEU A 78 -10.56 -9.69 0.11
CA LEU A 78 -9.46 -8.85 -0.37
C LEU A 78 -8.14 -9.63 -0.56
N ILE A 79 -7.91 -10.70 0.20
CA ILE A 79 -6.75 -11.57 0.04
C ILE A 79 -6.83 -12.34 -1.29
N PHE A 80 -8.00 -12.85 -1.63
CA PHE A 80 -8.20 -13.57 -2.90
C PHE A 80 -8.23 -12.65 -4.14
N HIS A 81 -8.65 -11.38 -3.97
CA HIS A 81 -8.73 -10.39 -5.05
C HIS A 81 -7.49 -9.46 -5.12
N ARG A 82 -6.29 -10.01 -4.87
CA ARG A 82 -5.02 -9.25 -4.91
C ARG A 82 -4.46 -9.05 -6.30
N CYS A 83 -4.98 -9.77 -7.27
CA CYS A 83 -4.42 -9.79 -8.61
C CYS A 83 -5.49 -9.47 -9.64
N VAL A 84 -5.17 -8.53 -10.53
CA VAL A 84 -5.95 -8.25 -11.73
C VAL A 84 -5.10 -8.61 -12.92
N ILE A 85 -5.65 -9.40 -13.83
CA ILE A 85 -4.97 -9.81 -15.06
C ILE A 85 -5.71 -9.20 -16.25
N ILE A 86 -4.98 -8.50 -17.10
CA ILE A 86 -5.48 -7.88 -18.32
C ILE A 86 -4.77 -8.57 -19.48
N HIS A 87 -5.53 -9.19 -20.35
CA HIS A 87 -5.02 -9.85 -21.56
C HIS A 87 -5.19 -8.90 -22.74
N GLY A 88 -4.10 -8.63 -23.45
CA GLY A 88 -4.10 -8.02 -24.79
C GLY A 88 -3.77 -9.10 -25.84
N ASP A 89 -3.69 -8.70 -27.10
CA ASP A 89 -3.49 -9.63 -28.22
C ASP A 89 -2.16 -10.40 -28.10
N ASN A 90 -1.07 -9.69 -27.71
CA ASN A 90 0.28 -10.26 -27.62
C ASN A 90 0.94 -10.04 -26.26
N TYR A 91 0.19 -9.61 -25.25
CA TYR A 91 0.73 -9.35 -23.92
C TYR A 91 -0.28 -9.68 -22.82
N THR A 92 0.24 -9.88 -21.62
CA THR A 92 -0.57 -10.02 -20.40
C THR A 92 -0.02 -9.09 -19.33
N ILE A 93 -0.86 -8.19 -18.83
CA ILE A 93 -0.54 -7.32 -17.70
C ILE A 93 -1.14 -7.92 -16.44
N ARG A 94 -0.29 -8.19 -15.46
CA ARG A 94 -0.70 -8.66 -14.15
C ARG A 94 -0.42 -7.58 -13.10
N VAL A 95 -1.48 -7.03 -12.52
CA VAL A 95 -1.38 -6.06 -11.43
C VAL A 95 -1.66 -6.77 -10.13
N GLU A 96 -0.67 -6.84 -9.26
CA GLU A 96 -0.80 -7.54 -7.98
C GLU A 96 -0.13 -6.75 -6.84
N TYR A 97 -0.63 -6.95 -5.63
CA TYR A 97 0.06 -6.47 -4.42
C TYR A 97 1.17 -7.44 -4.05
N GLY A 98 2.36 -6.92 -3.82
CA GLY A 98 3.50 -7.74 -3.42
C GLY A 98 4.74 -6.92 -3.17
N ASP A 99 5.78 -7.59 -2.73
CA ASP A 99 7.11 -7.05 -2.57
C ASP A 99 7.91 -7.34 -3.85
N ILE A 100 8.18 -6.30 -4.63
CA ILE A 100 8.94 -6.43 -5.89
C ILE A 100 10.36 -6.96 -5.65
N LEU A 101 10.97 -6.62 -4.52
CA LEU A 101 12.36 -7.05 -4.21
C LEU A 101 12.46 -8.56 -3.93
N ARG A 102 11.33 -9.22 -3.62
CA ARG A 102 11.27 -10.67 -3.43
C ARG A 102 10.94 -11.45 -4.69
N LYS A 103 10.59 -10.78 -5.79
CA LYS A 103 10.31 -11.46 -7.06
C LYS A 103 11.62 -11.99 -7.65
N LYS A 104 11.58 -13.25 -8.11
CA LYS A 104 12.71 -13.94 -8.75
C LYS A 104 12.35 -14.34 -10.17
N ASN A 105 13.35 -14.59 -10.99
CA ASN A 105 13.20 -15.03 -12.39
C ASN A 105 12.42 -14.03 -13.26
N CYS A 106 12.59 -12.74 -13.00
CA CYS A 106 12.03 -11.66 -13.81
C CYS A 106 12.91 -10.42 -13.70
N LYS A 107 12.91 -9.59 -14.74
CA LYS A 107 13.52 -8.26 -14.64
C LYS A 107 12.67 -7.38 -13.72
N ARG A 108 13.32 -6.66 -12.81
CA ARG A 108 12.68 -5.78 -11.82
C ARG A 108 13.08 -4.35 -12.12
N VAL A 109 12.10 -3.47 -12.28
CA VAL A 109 12.35 -2.04 -12.49
C VAL A 109 12.35 -1.32 -11.14
N ILE A 110 13.47 -0.71 -10.79
CA ILE A 110 13.64 0.09 -9.57
C ILE A 110 13.72 1.56 -9.98
N ASN A 111 12.76 2.35 -9.52
CA ASN A 111 12.68 3.76 -9.88
C ASN A 111 13.67 4.61 -9.06
N PHE A 112 14.51 5.32 -9.78
CA PHE A 112 15.42 6.34 -9.26
C PHE A 112 15.02 7.75 -9.73
N ASP A 113 15.64 8.77 -9.14
CA ASP A 113 15.59 10.13 -9.66
C ASP A 113 16.53 10.31 -10.87
N GLU A 114 16.42 11.44 -11.56
CA GLU A 114 17.21 11.79 -12.74
C GLU A 114 18.73 11.87 -12.49
N CYS A 115 19.16 11.94 -11.23
CA CYS A 115 20.56 12.03 -10.82
C CYS A 115 21.12 10.70 -10.29
N PHE A 116 20.30 9.65 -10.21
CA PHE A 116 20.63 8.38 -9.55
C PHE A 116 21.19 8.59 -8.15
N THR A 117 20.48 9.38 -7.35
CA THR A 117 20.85 9.65 -5.94
C THR A 117 20.88 8.34 -5.14
N THR A 118 21.95 8.15 -4.35
CA THR A 118 22.13 6.94 -3.52
C THR A 118 22.03 7.22 -2.03
N GLN A 119 22.02 8.49 -1.62
CA GLN A 119 21.97 8.88 -0.22
C GLN A 119 20.58 8.62 0.36
N ILE A 120 20.52 7.80 1.42
CA ILE A 120 19.29 7.46 2.13
C ILE A 120 19.18 8.35 3.37
N SER A 121 18.13 9.14 3.49
CA SER A 121 17.79 9.86 4.73
C SER A 121 16.33 10.37 4.69
N GLU A 122 15.90 10.98 5.81
CA GLU A 122 14.58 11.64 5.88
C GLU A 122 14.57 13.06 5.28
N LYS A 123 15.71 13.59 4.79
CA LYS A 123 15.79 14.89 4.12
C LYS A 123 15.04 14.85 2.79
N THR A 124 14.49 15.99 2.36
CA THR A 124 13.64 16.08 1.16
C THR A 124 14.34 15.63 -0.12
N ALA A 125 15.62 15.93 -0.26
CA ALA A 125 16.42 15.64 -1.44
C ALA A 125 17.01 14.23 -1.48
N ASP A 126 16.89 13.48 -0.39
CA ASP A 126 17.46 12.14 -0.26
C ASP A 126 16.38 11.06 -0.46
N ILE A 127 16.83 9.87 -0.77
CA ILE A 127 15.97 8.71 -0.94
C ILE A 127 15.38 8.31 0.41
N LYS A 128 14.05 8.17 0.48
CA LYS A 128 13.36 7.76 1.71
C LYS A 128 13.62 6.29 2.02
N PRO A 129 13.98 5.94 3.27
CA PRO A 129 14.26 4.54 3.66
C PRO A 129 13.10 3.58 3.35
N GLY A 130 11.84 4.04 3.51
CA GLY A 130 10.64 3.25 3.25
C GLY A 130 10.25 3.12 1.78
N SER A 131 10.91 3.83 0.84
CA SER A 131 10.66 3.69 -0.59
C SER A 131 11.27 2.40 -1.15
N ILE A 132 10.78 1.94 -2.30
CA ILE A 132 11.35 0.77 -3.00
C ILE A 132 12.84 1.01 -3.30
N CYS A 133 13.20 2.20 -3.80
CA CYS A 133 14.57 2.58 -4.05
C CYS A 133 15.43 2.56 -2.78
N GLY A 134 14.93 3.10 -1.65
CA GLY A 134 15.63 3.09 -0.38
C GLY A 134 15.86 1.68 0.17
N GLN A 135 14.85 0.83 0.08
CA GLN A 135 14.96 -0.58 0.46
C GLN A 135 15.94 -1.34 -0.44
N TYR A 136 15.94 -1.04 -1.73
CA TYR A 136 16.88 -1.62 -2.69
C TYR A 136 18.33 -1.23 -2.35
N LEU A 137 18.59 0.06 -2.14
CA LEU A 137 19.91 0.57 -1.76
C LEU A 137 20.39 0.00 -0.41
N ALA A 138 19.50 -0.12 0.56
CA ALA A 138 19.81 -0.73 1.86
C ALA A 138 20.18 -2.22 1.74
N ALA A 139 19.59 -2.93 0.77
CA ALA A 139 19.93 -4.33 0.47
C ALA A 139 21.23 -4.48 -0.33
N HIS A 140 21.73 -3.41 -0.96
CA HIS A 140 22.93 -3.41 -1.79
C HIS A 140 23.88 -2.28 -1.36
N PRO A 141 24.48 -2.34 -0.15
CA PRO A 141 25.30 -1.25 0.40
C PRO A 141 26.58 -0.96 -0.41
N ASP A 142 27.08 -1.95 -1.12
CA ASP A 142 28.30 -1.83 -1.93
C ASP A 142 28.02 -1.39 -3.37
N LEU A 143 26.77 -1.05 -3.69
CA LEU A 143 26.37 -0.68 -5.04
C LEU A 143 26.99 0.66 -5.49
N ASN A 144 27.82 0.62 -6.52
CA ASN A 144 28.40 1.80 -7.16
C ASN A 144 27.68 2.10 -8.49
N ILE A 145 26.58 2.85 -8.42
CA ILE A 145 25.76 3.19 -9.62
C ILE A 145 26.60 3.96 -10.66
N GLN A 146 27.56 4.79 -10.24
CA GLN A 146 28.42 5.54 -11.18
C GLN A 146 29.33 4.63 -12.01
N GLU A 147 29.72 3.50 -11.45
CA GLU A 147 30.50 2.47 -12.16
C GLU A 147 29.64 1.73 -13.17
N LEU A 148 28.42 1.33 -12.77
CA LEU A 148 27.45 0.72 -13.68
C LEU A 148 27.07 1.64 -14.86
N ILE A 149 26.92 2.94 -14.61
CA ILE A 149 26.65 3.94 -15.65
C ILE A 149 27.82 4.00 -16.67
N LYS A 150 29.04 3.91 -16.19
CA LYS A 150 30.22 3.89 -17.07
C LYS A 150 30.32 2.60 -17.88
N GLU A 151 30.13 1.46 -17.24
CA GLU A 151 30.15 0.15 -17.90
C GLU A 151 29.07 0.05 -18.99
N ALA A 152 27.90 0.62 -18.76
CA ALA A 152 26.81 0.66 -19.73
C ALA A 152 26.95 1.78 -20.79
N ASP A 153 28.05 2.56 -20.81
CA ASP A 153 28.29 3.73 -21.70
C ASP A 153 27.12 4.72 -21.74
N ILE A 154 26.47 4.93 -20.60
CA ILE A 154 25.31 5.82 -20.50
C ILE A 154 25.80 7.27 -20.40
N LYS A 155 25.34 8.09 -21.34
CA LYS A 155 25.70 9.51 -21.42
C LYS A 155 24.77 10.38 -20.61
N PRO A 156 25.28 11.36 -19.85
CA PRO A 156 24.46 12.32 -19.16
C PRO A 156 23.66 13.19 -20.12
N ALA A 157 22.53 13.70 -19.67
CA ALA A 157 21.73 14.66 -20.40
C ALA A 157 22.52 15.98 -20.64
N ARG A 158 22.20 16.67 -21.72
CA ARG A 158 22.84 17.96 -22.07
C ARG A 158 22.63 19.04 -21.00
N SER A 159 21.48 19.04 -20.35
CA SER A 159 21.16 20.00 -19.29
C SER A 159 21.41 19.39 -17.91
N LYS A 160 21.72 20.25 -16.94
CA LYS A 160 21.89 19.86 -15.54
C LYS A 160 20.53 19.77 -14.84
N SER A 161 20.47 19.03 -13.73
CA SER A 161 19.31 19.02 -12.86
C SER A 161 19.05 20.41 -12.24
N ARG A 162 17.80 20.73 -11.98
CA ARG A 162 17.45 21.95 -11.22
C ARG A 162 17.97 21.88 -9.78
N TYR A 163 18.10 20.68 -9.25
CA TYR A 163 18.65 20.48 -7.92
C TYR A 163 20.18 20.55 -7.94
N GLN A 164 20.72 21.62 -7.36
CA GLN A 164 22.17 21.86 -7.17
C GLN A 164 23.03 21.70 -8.45
N GLN A 165 22.41 21.86 -9.64
CA GLN A 165 23.12 21.71 -10.91
C GLN A 165 23.85 20.35 -11.05
N LYS A 166 23.34 19.30 -10.39
CA LYS A 166 23.90 17.94 -10.47
C LYS A 166 23.81 17.40 -11.89
N THR A 167 24.69 16.48 -12.19
CA THR A 167 24.60 15.70 -13.43
C THR A 167 23.31 14.90 -13.40
N ARG A 168 22.54 14.97 -14.47
CA ARG A 168 21.30 14.24 -14.64
C ARG A 168 21.32 13.39 -15.91
N TYR A 169 20.42 12.46 -15.94
CA TYR A 169 20.16 11.59 -17.09
C TYR A 169 18.75 11.81 -17.61
N ASP A 170 18.52 11.51 -18.87
CA ASP A 170 17.20 11.69 -19.46
C ASP A 170 16.20 10.72 -18.85
N SER A 171 14.92 11.15 -18.84
CA SER A 171 13.84 10.34 -18.30
C SER A 171 13.73 9.02 -19.06
N GLY A 172 13.63 7.91 -18.31
CA GLY A 172 13.60 6.57 -18.90
C GLY A 172 14.99 5.96 -19.14
N THR A 173 16.08 6.67 -18.80
CA THR A 173 17.42 6.06 -18.82
C THR A 173 17.47 4.88 -17.88
N ILE A 174 17.95 3.74 -18.36
CA ILE A 174 18.03 2.49 -17.61
C ILE A 174 19.50 2.13 -17.38
N VAL A 175 19.84 1.86 -16.13
CA VAL A 175 21.14 1.33 -15.71
C VAL A 175 20.92 -0.13 -15.30
N PRO A 176 21.44 -1.11 -16.06
CA PRO A 176 21.26 -2.51 -15.73
C PRO A 176 22.17 -2.92 -14.55
N ASN A 177 21.62 -3.73 -13.65
CA ASN A 177 22.34 -4.40 -12.57
C ASN A 177 21.82 -5.83 -12.40
N GLY A 178 22.31 -6.76 -13.20
CA GLY A 178 21.80 -8.13 -13.29
C GLY A 178 20.33 -8.17 -13.74
N ASP A 179 19.46 -8.70 -12.88
CA ASP A 179 18.01 -8.74 -13.13
C ASP A 179 17.30 -7.41 -12.76
N ASP A 180 18.02 -6.45 -12.17
CA ASP A 180 17.48 -5.16 -11.78
C ASP A 180 17.78 -4.09 -12.82
N LEU A 181 16.72 -3.37 -13.22
CA LEU A 181 16.77 -2.24 -14.14
C LEU A 181 16.56 -0.96 -13.32
N LEU A 182 17.64 -0.22 -13.06
CA LEU A 182 17.58 1.04 -12.32
C LEU A 182 17.18 2.14 -13.29
N MET A 183 15.99 2.70 -13.15
CA MET A 183 15.44 3.62 -14.13
C MET A 183 15.29 5.04 -13.59
N ALA A 184 15.81 6.03 -14.34
CA ALA A 184 15.60 7.45 -14.05
C ALA A 184 14.12 7.80 -14.32
N PHE A 185 13.33 7.88 -13.25
CA PHE A 185 11.87 8.05 -13.34
C PHE A 185 11.36 9.36 -12.74
N ALA A 186 12.07 10.02 -11.85
CA ALA A 186 11.64 11.27 -11.22
C ALA A 186 12.59 12.42 -11.54
N LYS A 187 12.05 13.60 -11.89
CA LYS A 187 12.80 14.84 -12.00
C LYS A 187 12.85 15.54 -10.64
N LEU A 188 13.95 16.22 -10.35
CA LEU A 188 14.13 16.96 -9.11
C LEU A 188 13.86 18.47 -9.34
N ASP A 189 13.11 19.10 -8.42
CA ASP A 189 12.99 20.55 -8.37
C ASP A 189 14.20 21.19 -7.68
N GLU A 190 14.22 22.51 -7.55
CA GLU A 190 15.29 23.28 -6.90
C GLU A 190 15.52 22.89 -5.43
N LYS A 191 14.50 22.35 -4.77
CA LYS A 191 14.53 21.87 -3.37
C LYS A 191 14.87 20.38 -3.26
N GLY A 192 15.07 19.69 -4.38
CA GLY A 192 15.34 18.26 -4.43
C GLY A 192 14.09 17.38 -4.24
N LYS A 193 12.89 17.96 -4.40
CA LYS A 193 11.66 17.18 -4.36
C LYS A 193 11.40 16.57 -5.73
N GLY A 194 11.09 15.26 -5.75
CA GLY A 194 10.73 14.55 -6.97
C GLY A 194 9.38 15.02 -7.52
N HIS A 195 9.36 15.28 -8.83
CA HIS A 195 8.14 15.58 -9.60
C HIS A 195 7.84 14.46 -10.57
N PHE A 196 6.54 14.20 -10.76
CA PHE A 196 6.09 13.27 -11.78
C PHE A 196 6.28 13.87 -13.18
N PHE A 197 6.49 12.99 -14.15
CA PHE A 197 6.55 13.35 -15.55
C PHE A 197 5.20 13.83 -16.09
N SER A 198 5.27 14.55 -17.22
CA SER A 198 4.13 14.68 -18.11
C SER A 198 3.71 13.30 -18.64
N ARG A 199 2.50 13.20 -19.18
CA ARG A 199 2.01 11.97 -19.81
C ARG A 199 2.95 11.47 -20.90
N ASP A 200 3.45 12.39 -21.73
CA ASP A 200 4.31 12.06 -22.87
C ASP A 200 5.68 11.53 -22.41
N GLU A 201 6.26 12.15 -21.40
CA GLU A 201 7.50 11.66 -20.79
C GLU A 201 7.33 10.28 -20.14
N TYR A 202 6.17 10.02 -19.53
CA TYR A 202 5.87 8.70 -18.99
C TYR A 202 5.77 7.64 -20.09
N ILE A 203 5.11 7.96 -21.20
CA ILE A 203 5.05 7.07 -22.37
C ILE A 203 6.45 6.79 -22.90
N GLN A 204 7.31 7.80 -23.04
CA GLN A 204 8.70 7.62 -23.45
C GLN A 204 9.49 6.70 -22.52
N CYS A 205 9.30 6.82 -21.19
CA CYS A 205 9.92 5.91 -20.23
C CYS A 205 9.49 4.46 -20.46
N LEU A 206 8.20 4.22 -20.72
CA LEU A 206 7.70 2.88 -21.01
C LEU A 206 8.25 2.34 -22.34
N GLU A 207 8.32 3.19 -23.39
CA GLU A 207 8.91 2.81 -24.68
C GLU A 207 10.39 2.41 -24.56
N GLN A 208 11.15 3.11 -23.74
CA GLN A 208 12.54 2.73 -23.45
C GLN A 208 12.60 1.38 -22.73
N LEU A 209 11.75 1.19 -21.72
CA LEU A 209 11.70 -0.07 -20.97
C LEU A 209 11.37 -1.29 -21.86
N TRP A 210 10.51 -1.12 -22.89
CA TRP A 210 10.15 -2.21 -23.81
C TRP A 210 11.23 -2.53 -24.85
N LYS A 211 12.27 -1.70 -24.97
CA LYS A 211 13.41 -1.93 -25.88
C LYS A 211 14.52 -2.73 -25.24
N GLU A 212 14.58 -2.79 -23.90
CA GLU A 212 15.51 -3.56 -23.09
C GLU A 212 15.04 -5.03 -22.89
#